data_7b53023d84da4512c4ca7a69db95ebf7
#
_entry.id   7b53023d84da4512c4ca7a69db95ebf7
#
_cell.length_a   1.000
_cell.length_b   1.000
_cell.length_c   1.000
_cell.angle_alpha   90.00
_cell.angle_beta   90.00
_cell.angle_gamma   90.00
#
_symmetry.space_group_name_H-M   'P 1'
#
loop_
_entity.id
_entity.type
_entity.pdbx_description
1 polymer ?
#
loop_
_entity_poly.entity_id
_entity_poly.type
_entity_poly.pdbx_seq_one_letter_code
_entity_poly.pdbx_strand_id
1 'polypeptide(L)'
;MKILVYGNQKFSDYDTFTRAVVVAIDNANGATTDDSRLDIYTAGPYKINQFTAEFVNKTEGFFKQKGIKSRFYRVLKNDVVENFDKYDIDTVVYLSTKNDRSEIFDTVISEAENNNIPVSVYKV
;
A
#
# COMPACT_ATOMS: atom_id res chain seq x y z
N MET A 1 3.89 -10.22 -4.99
CA MET A 1 4.19 -8.91 -4.39
C MET A 1 3.00 -8.42 -3.58
N LYS A 2 3.23 -8.07 -2.34
CA LYS A 2 2.18 -7.60 -1.43
C LYS A 2 2.50 -6.21 -0.92
N ILE A 3 1.60 -5.26 -1.16
CA ILE A 3 1.76 -3.86 -0.81
C ILE A 3 0.66 -3.46 0.17
N LEU A 4 1.03 -2.83 1.28
CA LEU A 4 0.07 -2.24 2.20
C LEU A 4 0.00 -0.73 1.95
N VAL A 5 -1.21 -0.22 1.69
CA VAL A 5 -1.45 1.20 1.48
C VAL A 5 -2.43 1.69 2.53
N TYR A 6 -2.11 2.80 3.16
CA TYR A 6 -3.04 3.47 4.07
C TYR A 6 -2.65 4.94 4.18
N GLY A 7 -3.50 5.74 4.82
CA GLY A 7 -3.25 7.16 4.91
C GLY A 7 -4.15 7.85 5.94
N ASN A 8 -4.09 9.18 5.96
CA ASN A 8 -4.98 9.95 6.82
C ASN A 8 -6.27 10.35 6.08
N GLN A 9 -7.28 10.80 6.81
CA GLN A 9 -8.59 11.11 6.27
C GLN A 9 -8.61 12.32 5.32
N LYS A 10 -7.62 13.20 5.43
CA LYS A 10 -7.55 14.43 4.62
C LYS A 10 -6.87 14.21 3.28
N PHE A 11 -6.21 13.08 3.09
CA PHE A 11 -5.54 12.79 1.82
C PHE A 11 -6.57 12.58 0.72
N SER A 12 -6.43 13.31 -0.39
CA SER A 12 -7.36 13.24 -1.52
C SER A 12 -6.71 13.41 -2.89
N ASP A 13 -5.38 13.29 -2.98
CA ASP A 13 -4.63 13.48 -4.23
C ASP A 13 -4.39 12.15 -4.93
N TYR A 14 -5.24 11.84 -5.92
CA TYR A 14 -5.13 10.59 -6.67
C TYR A 14 -3.83 10.48 -7.47
N ASP A 15 -3.34 11.59 -8.02
CA ASP A 15 -2.09 11.57 -8.80
C ASP A 15 -0.89 11.18 -7.92
N THR A 16 -0.83 11.72 -6.72
CA THR A 16 0.21 11.35 -5.74
C THR A 16 0.04 9.89 -5.33
N PHE A 17 -1.19 9.44 -5.10
CA PHE A 17 -1.47 8.04 -4.80
C PHE A 17 -0.92 7.12 -5.88
N THR A 18 -1.24 7.40 -7.14
CA THR A 18 -0.80 6.58 -8.28
C THR A 18 0.72 6.51 -8.36
N ARG A 19 1.39 7.65 -8.25
CA ARG A 19 2.87 7.70 -8.28
C ARG A 19 3.49 6.91 -7.14
N ALA A 20 2.94 7.06 -5.95
CA ALA A 20 3.44 6.34 -4.77
C ALA A 20 3.34 4.82 -4.95
N VAL A 21 2.21 4.33 -5.44
CA VAL A 21 2.01 2.90 -5.66
C VAL A 21 2.93 2.38 -6.77
N VAL A 22 3.07 3.11 -7.88
CA VAL A 22 3.95 2.71 -8.98
C VAL A 22 5.41 2.64 -8.52
N VAL A 23 5.89 3.61 -7.76
CA VAL A 23 7.25 3.60 -7.21
C VAL A 23 7.44 2.42 -6.25
N ALA A 24 6.44 2.13 -5.42
CA ALA A 24 6.50 0.98 -4.52
C ALA A 24 6.59 -0.35 -5.28
N ILE A 25 5.82 -0.49 -6.35
CA ILE A 25 5.87 -1.68 -7.22
C ILE A 25 7.27 -1.83 -7.82
N ASP A 26 7.84 -0.76 -8.37
CA ASP A 26 9.16 -0.80 -8.98
C ASP A 26 10.25 -1.16 -7.96
N ASN A 27 10.18 -0.58 -6.76
CA ASN A 27 11.16 -0.85 -5.71
C ASN A 27 11.06 -2.29 -5.19
N ALA A 28 9.86 -2.85 -5.14
CA ALA A 28 9.65 -4.20 -4.62
C ALA A 28 9.94 -5.30 -5.64
N ASN A 29 10.00 -4.98 -6.94
CA ASN A 29 10.24 -5.97 -8.00
C ASN A 29 11.55 -6.75 -7.81
N GLY A 30 12.56 -6.15 -7.21
CA GLY A 30 13.83 -6.82 -6.94
C GLY A 30 13.85 -7.62 -5.63
N ALA A 31 12.82 -7.49 -4.79
CA ALA A 31 12.77 -8.07 -3.46
C ALA A 31 11.82 -9.26 -3.35
N THR A 32 10.95 -9.47 -4.33
CA THR A 32 9.97 -10.57 -4.33
C THR A 32 10.36 -11.64 -5.33
N THR A 33 10.06 -12.89 -4.99
CA THR A 33 10.31 -14.05 -5.86
C THR A 33 9.09 -14.42 -6.70
N ASP A 34 7.91 -13.87 -6.40
CA ASP A 34 6.66 -14.12 -7.15
C ASP A 34 6.22 -12.86 -7.88
N ASP A 35 6.58 -12.77 -9.14
CA ASP A 35 6.23 -11.63 -10.00
C ASP A 35 4.89 -11.83 -10.73
N SER A 36 4.18 -12.95 -10.49
CA SER A 36 2.93 -13.25 -11.19
C SER A 36 1.71 -12.61 -10.52
N ARG A 37 1.83 -12.09 -9.30
CA ARG A 37 0.72 -11.52 -8.53
C ARG A 37 1.09 -10.19 -7.90
N LEU A 38 0.14 -9.26 -7.96
CA LEU A 38 0.22 -7.99 -7.25
C LEU A 38 -1.02 -7.89 -6.35
N ASP A 39 -0.82 -8.05 -5.04
CA ASP A 39 -1.86 -7.92 -4.04
C ASP A 39 -1.68 -6.60 -3.29
N ILE A 40 -2.68 -5.73 -3.38
CA ILE A 40 -2.67 -4.43 -2.70
C ILE A 40 -3.66 -4.47 -1.55
N TYR A 41 -3.14 -4.40 -0.32
CA TYR A 41 -3.95 -4.33 0.88
C TYR A 41 -4.16 -2.86 1.24
N THR A 42 -5.41 -2.47 1.46
CA THR A 42 -5.74 -1.09 1.84
C THR A 42 -6.42 -1.07 3.20
N ALA A 43 -5.84 -0.31 4.13
CA ALA A 43 -6.34 -0.19 5.50
C ALA A 43 -7.13 1.09 5.73
N GLY A 44 -7.55 1.76 4.66
CA GLY A 44 -8.32 3.00 4.74
C GLY A 44 -7.47 4.24 4.87
N PRO A 45 -8.11 5.38 5.05
CA PRO A 45 -9.55 5.61 5.13
C PRO A 45 -10.30 5.37 3.81
N TYR A 46 -11.58 5.62 3.81
CA TYR A 46 -12.46 5.33 2.68
C TYR A 46 -11.94 5.85 1.33
N LYS A 47 -11.38 7.06 1.32
CA LYS A 47 -10.85 7.66 0.10
C LYS A 47 -9.67 6.86 -0.46
N ILE A 48 -8.78 6.39 0.41
CA ILE A 48 -7.66 5.54 0.02
C ILE A 48 -8.18 4.20 -0.52
N ASN A 49 -9.22 3.65 0.10
CA ASN A 49 -9.86 2.42 -0.40
C ASN A 49 -10.41 2.62 -1.82
N GLN A 50 -11.08 3.74 -2.08
CA GLN A 50 -11.59 4.07 -3.41
C GLN A 50 -10.46 4.23 -4.43
N PHE A 51 -9.40 4.92 -4.07
CA PHE A 51 -8.24 5.11 -4.94
C PHE A 51 -7.59 3.78 -5.29
N THR A 52 -7.48 2.88 -4.33
CA THR A 52 -6.93 1.54 -4.56
C THR A 52 -7.77 0.76 -5.56
N ALA A 53 -9.08 0.75 -5.38
CA ALA A 53 -10.01 0.07 -6.31
C ALA A 53 -9.90 0.66 -7.71
N GLU A 54 -9.88 1.98 -7.82
CA GLU A 54 -9.75 2.67 -9.11
C GLU A 54 -8.41 2.35 -9.79
N PHE A 55 -7.32 2.37 -9.04
CA PHE A 55 -6.00 2.03 -9.55
C PHE A 55 -5.96 0.61 -10.11
N VAL A 56 -6.45 -0.37 -9.36
CA VAL A 56 -6.46 -1.77 -9.79
C VAL A 56 -7.31 -1.92 -11.05
N ASN A 57 -8.49 -1.31 -11.10
CA ASN A 57 -9.37 -1.39 -12.27
C ASN A 57 -8.73 -0.78 -13.52
N LYS A 58 -8.08 0.37 -13.38
CA LYS A 58 -7.46 1.07 -14.52
C LYS A 58 -6.19 0.39 -15.03
N THR A 59 -5.48 -0.33 -14.17
CA THR A 59 -4.19 -0.92 -14.52
C THR A 59 -4.26 -2.43 -14.76
N GLU A 60 -5.42 -3.05 -14.57
CA GLU A 60 -5.59 -4.49 -14.69
C GLU A 60 -5.10 -5.01 -16.05
N GLY A 61 -5.53 -4.37 -17.14
CA GLY A 61 -5.13 -4.77 -18.50
C GLY A 61 -3.62 -4.64 -18.72
N PHE A 62 -3.01 -3.58 -18.20
CA PHE A 62 -1.57 -3.36 -18.29
C PHE A 62 -0.78 -4.48 -17.61
N PHE A 63 -1.17 -4.82 -16.37
CA PHE A 63 -0.50 -5.88 -15.64
C PHE A 63 -0.76 -7.25 -16.25
N LYS A 64 -1.97 -7.50 -16.73
CA LYS A 64 -2.32 -8.75 -17.38
C LYS A 64 -1.45 -9.04 -18.62
N GLN A 65 -1.13 -8.01 -19.40
CA GLN A 65 -0.23 -8.14 -20.54
C GLN A 65 1.18 -8.58 -20.14
N LYS A 66 1.58 -8.26 -18.92
CA LYS A 66 2.88 -8.66 -18.34
C LYS A 66 2.81 -9.99 -17.60
N GLY A 67 1.68 -10.68 -17.65
CA GLY A 67 1.50 -11.93 -16.91
C GLY A 67 1.27 -11.74 -15.41
N ILE A 68 0.86 -10.54 -14.98
CA ILE A 68 0.64 -10.20 -13.57
C ILE A 68 -0.85 -10.09 -13.31
N LYS A 69 -1.32 -10.81 -12.28
CA LYS A 69 -2.69 -10.73 -11.80
C LYS A 69 -2.74 -9.76 -10.62
N SER A 70 -3.46 -8.65 -10.77
CA SER A 70 -3.59 -7.64 -9.72
C SER A 70 -4.92 -7.76 -9.00
N ARG A 71 -4.89 -7.63 -7.68
CA ARG A 71 -6.06 -7.64 -6.81
C ARG A 71 -5.88 -6.64 -5.68
N PHE A 72 -6.98 -6.19 -5.08
CA PHE A 72 -6.94 -5.40 -3.87
C PHE A 72 -7.82 -6.00 -2.79
N TYR A 73 -7.45 -5.76 -1.54
CA TYR A 73 -8.15 -6.26 -0.36
C TYR A 73 -8.30 -5.15 0.64
N ARG A 74 -9.52 -4.97 1.14
CA ARG A 74 -9.78 -4.03 2.24
C ARG A 74 -9.53 -4.75 3.55
N VAL A 75 -8.70 -4.16 4.40
CA VAL A 75 -8.37 -4.74 5.71
C VAL A 75 -8.67 -3.72 6.81
N LEU A 76 -8.93 -4.22 8.01
CA LEU A 76 -9.16 -3.37 9.16
C LEU A 76 -7.83 -2.90 9.72
N LYS A 77 -7.73 -1.60 10.06
CA LYS A 77 -6.52 -1.03 10.65
C LYS A 77 -6.07 -1.77 11.88
N ASN A 78 -7.00 -2.10 12.78
CA ASN A 78 -6.68 -2.81 14.01
C ASN A 78 -6.13 -4.20 13.75
N ASP A 79 -6.66 -4.90 12.76
CA ASP A 79 -6.18 -6.22 12.39
C ASP A 79 -4.76 -6.14 11.81
N VAL A 80 -4.47 -5.13 10.99
CA VAL A 80 -3.13 -4.91 10.46
C VAL A 80 -2.12 -4.66 11.58
N VAL A 81 -2.50 -3.83 12.57
CA VAL A 81 -1.64 -3.53 13.71
C VAL A 81 -1.37 -4.76 14.57
N GLU A 82 -2.41 -5.55 14.85
CA GLU A 82 -2.30 -6.72 15.73
C GLU A 82 -1.68 -7.93 15.06
N ASN A 83 -1.86 -8.08 13.74
CA ASN A 83 -1.49 -9.28 13.00
C ASN A 83 -0.63 -8.96 11.76
N PHE A 84 0.20 -7.94 11.83
CA PHE A 84 1.01 -7.47 10.69
C PHE A 84 1.77 -8.60 10.00
N ASP A 85 2.37 -9.51 10.77
CA ASP A 85 3.17 -10.61 10.25
C ASP A 85 2.37 -11.58 9.36
N LYS A 86 1.07 -11.70 9.59
CA LYS A 86 0.22 -12.61 8.80
C LYS A 86 0.03 -12.17 7.36
N TYR A 87 0.23 -10.89 7.07
CA TYR A 87 0.00 -10.35 5.74
C TYR A 87 1.18 -10.56 4.80
N ASP A 88 2.36 -10.86 5.31
CA ASP A 88 3.58 -11.02 4.50
C ASP A 88 3.81 -9.82 3.57
N ILE A 89 3.70 -8.62 4.09
CA ILE A 89 3.82 -7.39 3.32
C ILE A 89 5.26 -7.18 2.84
N ASP A 90 5.43 -6.87 1.56
CA ASP A 90 6.73 -6.59 0.97
C ASP A 90 7.12 -5.11 1.07
N THR A 91 6.14 -4.21 1.01
CA THR A 91 6.39 -2.77 1.16
C THR A 91 5.15 -2.07 1.69
N VAL A 92 5.37 -0.97 2.41
CA VAL A 92 4.30 -0.16 3.00
C VAL A 92 4.32 1.24 2.38
N VAL A 93 3.15 1.74 1.99
CA VAL A 93 2.98 3.11 1.49
C VAL A 93 2.02 3.85 2.41
N TYR A 94 2.45 4.96 2.96
CA TYR A 94 1.63 5.85 3.77
C TYR A 94 1.43 7.20 3.09
N LEU A 95 0.19 7.63 2.98
CA LEU A 95 -0.21 8.84 2.28
C LEU A 95 -0.87 9.81 3.26
N SER A 96 -0.29 10.99 3.40
CA SER A 96 -0.67 11.93 4.44
C SER A 96 -0.73 13.36 3.91
N THR A 97 -1.52 14.19 4.53
CA THR A 97 -1.39 15.64 4.42
C THR A 97 -0.33 16.12 5.41
N LYS A 98 0.26 17.29 5.14
CA LYS A 98 1.25 17.88 6.05
C LYS A 98 0.68 17.98 7.47
N ASN A 99 1.49 17.62 8.46
CA ASN A 99 1.23 17.80 9.89
C ASN A 99 0.18 16.87 10.51
N ASP A 100 -0.22 15.79 9.80
CA ASP A 100 -1.16 14.83 10.37
C ASP A 100 -0.47 13.49 10.59
N ARG A 101 -0.19 13.16 11.85
CA ARG A 101 0.39 11.90 12.30
C ARG A 101 -0.59 11.21 13.24
N SER A 102 -0.91 9.95 12.95
CA SER A 102 -1.72 9.12 13.84
C SER A 102 -0.86 8.08 14.55
N GLU A 103 -1.31 7.63 15.73
CA GLU A 103 -0.63 6.55 16.48
C GLU A 103 -0.56 5.26 15.66
N ILE A 104 -1.61 4.99 14.86
CA ILE A 104 -1.67 3.81 13.99
C ILE A 104 -0.54 3.86 12.95
N PHE A 105 -0.25 5.04 12.41
CA PHE A 105 0.86 5.25 11.51
C PHE A 105 2.19 4.81 12.15
N ASP A 106 2.46 5.29 13.34
CA ASP A 106 3.72 4.99 14.02
C ASP A 106 3.86 3.50 14.35
N THR A 107 2.77 2.83 14.74
CA THR A 107 2.77 1.40 15.03
C THR A 107 3.07 0.56 13.80
N VAL A 108 2.41 0.84 12.68
CA VAL A 108 2.63 0.08 11.43
C VAL A 108 4.05 0.30 10.92
N ILE A 109 4.56 1.52 10.99
CA ILE A 109 5.95 1.82 10.59
C ILE A 109 6.94 1.08 11.47
N SER A 110 6.74 1.06 12.78
CA SER A 110 7.62 0.34 13.70
C SER A 110 7.65 -1.15 13.39
N GLU A 111 6.49 -1.75 13.14
CA GLU A 111 6.43 -3.17 12.77
C GLU A 111 7.15 -3.45 11.44
N ALA A 112 6.96 -2.57 10.45
CA ALA A 112 7.63 -2.72 9.17
C ALA A 112 9.15 -2.60 9.31
N GLU A 113 9.62 -1.62 10.05
CA GLU A 113 11.06 -1.41 10.30
C GLU A 113 11.68 -2.59 11.04
N ASN A 114 10.99 -3.13 12.04
CA ASN A 114 11.44 -4.29 12.79
C ASN A 114 11.60 -5.54 11.92
N ASN A 115 10.82 -5.62 10.83
CA ASN A 115 10.86 -6.74 9.89
C ASN A 115 11.66 -6.42 8.62
N ASN A 116 12.39 -5.30 8.58
CA ASN A 116 13.17 -4.84 7.43
C ASN A 116 12.31 -4.63 6.17
N ILE A 117 11.07 -4.19 6.34
CA ILE A 117 10.15 -3.91 5.24
C ILE A 117 10.26 -2.44 4.87
N PRO A 118 10.50 -2.10 3.59
CA PRO A 118 10.58 -0.70 3.16
C PRO A 118 9.26 0.04 3.39
N VAL A 119 9.38 1.27 3.90
CA VAL A 119 8.25 2.16 4.14
C VAL A 119 8.45 3.45 3.36
N SER A 120 7.46 3.83 2.56
CA SER A 120 7.45 5.09 1.82
C SER A 120 6.36 6.00 2.38
N VAL A 121 6.74 7.21 2.74
CA VAL A 121 5.82 8.21 3.31
C VAL A 121 5.71 9.38 2.35
N TYR A 122 4.50 9.69 1.91
CA TYR A 122 4.21 10.80 1.02
C TYR A 122 3.35 11.83 1.75
N LYS A 123 3.83 13.08 1.79
CA LYS A 123 3.13 14.20 2.41
C LYS A 123 2.79 15.22 1.34
N VAL A 124 1.53 15.57 1.28
CA VAL A 124 1.01 16.53 0.30
C VAL A 124 0.63 17.84 0.95
#